data_b386d0a44424187b3f7f54b2788f1932
#
_entry.id   b386d0a44424187b3f7f54b2788f1932
#
_cell.length_a   1.000
_cell.length_b   1.000
_cell.length_c   1.000
_cell.angle_alpha   90.00
_cell.angle_beta   90.00
_cell.angle_gamma   90.00
#
_symmetry.space_group_name_H-M   'P 1'
#
loop_
_entity.id
_entity.type
_entity.pdbx_description
1 polymer ?
#
loop_
_entity_poly.entity_id
_entity_poly.type
_entity_poly.pdbx_seq_one_letter_code
_entity_poly.pdbx_strand_id
1 'polypeptide(L)'
;MPTPYFEVAHLTKHFSTDESTVAAIQDVSFSLQKGQFLSILGPSGCGKSTLFNLIAGLIQPDCGDIRLQGESMLLRPGLTGYMLQKDLLLPWRTIADNIVLPKTLHGTRRQAALKSAVSDIAACGLRDLLNRRPDECSGGQRQRAALVRTLQTGKPLLLLDEPFGSPTTPHKIR
;
A
#
# COMPACT_ATOMS: atom_id res chain seq x y z
N MET A 1 24.94 7.89 15.55
CA MET A 1 23.58 8.27 15.09
C MET A 1 22.63 7.13 15.46
N PRO A 2 21.39 7.39 15.86
CA PRO A 2 20.46 6.31 16.15
C PRO A 2 20.19 5.49 14.88
N THR A 3 20.12 4.19 15.01
CA THR A 3 19.80 3.27 13.89
C THR A 3 18.43 3.63 13.32
N PRO A 4 18.28 3.84 12.01
CA PRO A 4 17.00 4.14 11.40
C PRO A 4 16.00 2.98 11.60
N TYR A 5 14.72 3.33 11.74
CA TYR A 5 13.66 2.34 11.85
C TYR A 5 13.40 1.64 10.52
N PHE A 6 13.47 2.40 9.43
CA PHE A 6 13.37 1.90 8.05
C PHE A 6 14.45 2.58 7.20
N GLU A 7 15.09 1.83 6.34
CA GLU A 7 16.19 2.29 5.48
C GLU A 7 16.10 1.67 4.09
N VAL A 8 16.30 2.50 3.09
CA VAL A 8 16.57 2.12 1.71
C VAL A 8 17.97 2.60 1.39
N ALA A 9 18.86 1.70 0.95
CA ALA A 9 20.27 2.00 0.71
C ALA A 9 20.68 1.62 -0.71
N HIS A 10 21.07 2.62 -1.52
CA HIS A 10 21.60 2.47 -2.88
C HIS A 10 20.74 1.60 -3.80
N LEU A 11 19.41 1.75 -3.70
CA LEU A 11 18.44 0.92 -4.41
C LEU A 11 18.45 1.24 -5.89
N THR A 12 18.66 0.22 -6.72
CA THR A 12 18.67 0.34 -8.17
C THR A 12 17.84 -0.77 -8.80
N LYS A 13 17.04 -0.42 -9.83
CA LYS A 13 16.24 -1.37 -10.60
C LYS A 13 16.15 -0.95 -12.05
N HIS A 14 16.53 -1.88 -12.93
CA HIS A 14 16.35 -1.77 -14.36
C HIS A 14 15.31 -2.79 -14.83
N PHE A 15 14.60 -2.44 -15.88
CA PHE A 15 13.77 -3.37 -16.63
C PHE A 15 14.31 -3.45 -18.06
N SER A 16 14.62 -4.66 -18.50
CA SER A 16 15.08 -4.93 -19.87
C SER A 16 13.93 -5.46 -20.71
N THR A 17 13.78 -4.89 -21.89
CA THR A 17 13.01 -5.44 -23.01
C THR A 17 13.98 -5.89 -24.09
N ASP A 18 13.50 -6.59 -25.11
CA ASP A 18 14.36 -7.07 -26.22
C ASP A 18 15.07 -5.92 -26.96
N GLU A 19 14.54 -4.71 -26.86
CA GLU A 19 15.05 -3.53 -27.59
C GLU A 19 15.77 -2.51 -26.70
N SER A 20 15.55 -2.53 -25.38
CA SER A 20 16.10 -1.46 -24.51
C SER A 20 16.15 -1.87 -23.02
N THR A 21 17.02 -1.21 -22.27
CA THR A 21 17.06 -1.28 -20.81
C THR A 21 16.68 0.09 -20.25
N VAL A 22 15.65 0.12 -19.40
CA VAL A 22 15.14 1.32 -18.76
C VAL A 22 15.46 1.28 -17.28
N ALA A 23 16.16 2.30 -16.77
CA ALA A 23 16.36 2.49 -15.34
C ALA A 23 15.08 3.03 -14.70
N ALA A 24 14.37 2.18 -13.95
CA ALA A 24 13.17 2.60 -13.23
C ALA A 24 13.49 3.23 -11.87
N ILE A 25 14.54 2.76 -11.21
CA ILE A 25 15.09 3.29 -9.96
C ILE A 25 16.61 3.32 -10.09
N GLN A 26 17.24 4.43 -9.72
CA GLN A 26 18.69 4.59 -9.85
C GLN A 26 19.26 5.21 -8.57
N ASP A 27 20.03 4.43 -7.83
CA ASP A 27 20.78 4.82 -6.62
C ASP A 27 19.93 5.60 -5.58
N VAL A 28 18.72 5.10 -5.28
CA VAL A 28 17.83 5.74 -4.32
C VAL A 28 18.20 5.33 -2.90
N SER A 29 18.41 6.32 -2.04
CA SER A 29 18.71 6.11 -0.62
C SER A 29 17.91 7.10 0.24
N PHE A 30 17.27 6.58 1.30
CA PHE A 30 16.61 7.38 2.34
C PHE A 30 16.38 6.53 3.59
N SER A 31 16.10 7.19 4.70
CA SER A 31 15.78 6.52 5.95
C SER A 31 14.65 7.21 6.70
N LEU A 32 13.95 6.47 7.55
CA LEU A 32 12.88 6.95 8.39
C LEU A 32 13.08 6.49 9.82
N GLN A 33 12.73 7.36 10.77
CA GLN A 33 12.58 6.99 12.17
C GLN A 33 11.16 6.48 12.42
N LYS A 34 10.95 5.77 13.52
CA LYS A 34 9.62 5.30 13.93
C LYS A 34 8.64 6.48 14.05
N GLY A 35 7.48 6.35 13.44
CA GLY A 35 6.43 7.38 13.46
C GLY A 35 6.61 8.50 12.44
N GLN A 36 7.66 8.47 11.62
CA GLN A 36 7.82 9.43 10.53
C GLN A 36 6.95 9.07 9.32
N PHE A 37 6.62 10.08 8.55
CA PHE A 37 5.93 10.02 7.28
C PHE A 37 6.82 10.56 6.17
N LEU A 38 6.92 9.86 5.05
CA LEU A 38 7.64 10.28 3.84
C LEU A 38 6.66 10.40 2.68
N SER A 39 6.63 11.55 2.03
CA SER A 39 5.91 11.75 0.78
C SER A 39 6.86 11.68 -0.40
N ILE A 40 6.56 10.81 -1.37
CA ILE A 40 7.32 10.65 -2.60
C ILE A 40 6.56 11.31 -3.72
N LEU A 41 7.10 12.41 -4.24
CA LEU A 41 6.49 13.20 -5.30
C LEU A 41 7.23 12.98 -6.62
N GLY A 42 6.50 13.02 -7.72
CA GLY A 42 7.07 12.92 -9.06
C GLY A 42 6.00 12.67 -10.12
N PRO A 43 6.32 12.90 -11.41
CA PRO A 43 5.39 12.69 -12.51
C PRO A 43 4.93 11.22 -12.62
N SER A 44 3.87 10.98 -13.39
CA SER A 44 3.45 9.61 -13.70
C SER A 44 4.57 8.88 -14.45
N GLY A 45 4.81 7.62 -14.12
CA GLY A 45 5.84 6.79 -14.75
C GLY A 45 7.27 6.99 -14.22
N CYS A 46 7.53 7.87 -13.25
CA CYS A 46 8.89 8.09 -12.71
C CYS A 46 9.39 7.01 -11.74
N GLY A 47 8.70 5.88 -11.60
CA GLY A 47 9.18 4.76 -10.78
C GLY A 47 8.58 4.64 -9.39
N LYS A 48 7.63 5.50 -8.95
CA LYS A 48 7.04 5.45 -7.59
C LYS A 48 6.47 4.07 -7.24
N SER A 49 5.62 3.51 -8.10
CA SER A 49 5.02 2.18 -7.87
C SER A 49 6.07 1.07 -7.93
N THR A 50 7.13 1.23 -8.75
CA THR A 50 8.28 0.31 -8.76
C THR A 50 9.00 0.33 -7.42
N LEU A 51 9.26 1.50 -6.86
CA LEU A 51 9.88 1.66 -5.54
C LEU A 51 9.01 0.99 -4.45
N PHE A 52 7.70 1.21 -4.48
CA PHE A 52 6.79 0.55 -3.54
C PHE A 52 6.77 -0.98 -3.69
N ASN A 53 6.82 -1.50 -4.91
CA ASN A 53 6.90 -2.94 -5.15
C ASN A 53 8.22 -3.55 -4.65
N LEU A 54 9.34 -2.82 -4.78
CA LEU A 54 10.64 -3.21 -4.19
C LEU A 54 10.55 -3.26 -2.67
N ILE A 55 10.02 -2.20 -2.04
CA ILE A 55 9.85 -2.11 -0.58
C ILE A 55 8.87 -3.19 -0.07
N ALA A 56 7.82 -3.48 -0.82
CA ALA A 56 6.85 -4.53 -0.48
C ALA A 56 7.41 -5.96 -0.64
N GLY A 57 8.62 -6.11 -1.20
CA GLY A 57 9.25 -7.40 -1.46
C GLY A 57 8.62 -8.19 -2.60
N LEU A 58 7.87 -7.52 -3.49
CA LEU A 58 7.19 -8.14 -4.64
C LEU A 58 8.10 -8.31 -5.85
N ILE A 59 9.13 -7.48 -5.97
CA ILE A 59 10.17 -7.56 -7.01
C ILE A 59 11.54 -7.42 -6.37
N GLN A 60 12.55 -7.98 -7.03
CA GLN A 60 13.94 -7.92 -6.59
C GLN A 60 14.63 -6.70 -7.16
N PRO A 61 15.40 -5.92 -6.36
CA PRO A 61 16.30 -4.92 -6.89
C PRO A 61 17.51 -5.56 -7.58
N ASP A 62 18.16 -4.80 -8.45
CA ASP A 62 19.43 -5.22 -9.07
C ASP A 62 20.60 -4.94 -8.14
N CYS A 63 20.52 -3.84 -7.36
CA CYS A 63 21.49 -3.48 -6.33
C CYS A 63 20.80 -2.80 -5.16
N GLY A 64 21.52 -2.73 -4.02
CA GLY A 64 21.05 -2.06 -2.82
C GLY A 64 20.36 -3.00 -1.84
N ASP A 65 19.93 -2.41 -0.72
CA ASP A 65 19.24 -3.16 0.35
C ASP A 65 18.08 -2.33 0.91
N ILE A 66 17.10 -3.04 1.49
CA ILE A 66 15.96 -2.45 2.17
C ILE A 66 15.89 -3.10 3.55
N ARG A 67 15.90 -2.28 4.61
CA ARG A 67 15.94 -2.76 5.99
C ARG A 67 14.81 -2.19 6.82
N LEU A 68 14.25 -3.04 7.68
CA LEU A 68 13.31 -2.65 8.71
C LEU A 68 13.90 -3.06 10.06
N GLN A 69 14.14 -2.09 10.94
CA GLN A 69 14.77 -2.30 12.25
C GLN A 69 16.15 -3.01 12.15
N GLY A 70 16.90 -2.71 11.09
CA GLY A 70 18.22 -3.30 10.83
C GLY A 70 18.21 -4.65 10.10
N GLU A 71 17.06 -5.32 9.98
CA GLU A 71 16.92 -6.58 9.25
C GLU A 71 16.54 -6.33 7.78
N SER A 72 17.22 -7.04 6.86
CA SER A 72 16.87 -6.97 5.44
C SER A 72 15.50 -7.58 5.19
N MET A 73 14.70 -6.87 4.40
CA MET A 73 13.35 -7.29 3.99
C MET A 73 13.23 -7.59 2.50
N LEU A 74 14.36 -7.73 1.80
CA LEU A 74 14.38 -8.08 0.38
C LEU A 74 13.66 -9.40 0.12
N LEU A 75 12.77 -9.43 -0.89
CA LEU A 75 11.97 -10.59 -1.28
C LEU A 75 11.21 -11.25 -0.12
N ARG A 76 10.85 -10.45 0.90
CA ARG A 76 10.05 -10.90 2.05
C ARG A 76 8.67 -10.23 2.03
N PRO A 77 7.74 -10.66 1.16
CA PRO A 77 6.41 -10.07 1.07
C PRO A 77 5.63 -10.24 2.38
N GLY A 78 4.70 -9.31 2.61
CA GLY A 78 3.84 -9.37 3.79
C GLY A 78 4.43 -8.71 5.05
N LEU A 79 5.59 -8.08 4.99
CA LEU A 79 6.13 -7.26 6.08
C LEU A 79 5.54 -5.85 6.11
N THR A 80 4.94 -5.41 5.01
CA THR A 80 4.31 -4.09 4.85
C THR A 80 2.80 -4.19 4.67
N GLY A 81 2.06 -3.15 5.08
CA GLY A 81 0.69 -2.92 4.60
C GLY A 81 0.76 -2.11 3.32
N TYR A 82 0.28 -2.64 2.21
CA TYR A 82 0.37 -1.97 0.92
C TYR A 82 -1.02 -1.65 0.35
N MET A 83 -1.32 -0.37 0.22
CA MET A 83 -2.47 0.14 -0.51
C MET A 83 -2.03 0.52 -1.92
N LEU A 84 -2.50 -0.24 -2.89
CA LEU A 84 -2.25 0.01 -4.31
C LEU A 84 -3.13 1.17 -4.81
N GLN A 85 -2.74 1.78 -5.92
CA GLN A 85 -3.49 2.86 -6.58
C GLN A 85 -4.95 2.45 -6.88
N LYS A 86 -5.18 1.19 -7.30
CA LYS A 86 -6.52 0.62 -7.41
C LYS A 86 -6.98 0.11 -6.05
N ASP A 87 -8.25 0.36 -5.70
CA ASP A 87 -8.80 -0.02 -4.39
C ASP A 87 -8.80 -1.53 -4.13
N LEU A 88 -8.89 -2.35 -5.18
CA LEU A 88 -8.90 -3.82 -5.15
C LEU A 88 -9.82 -4.40 -4.06
N LEU A 89 -10.94 -3.74 -3.80
CA LEU A 89 -11.98 -4.31 -2.94
C LEU A 89 -12.61 -5.52 -3.62
N LEU A 90 -12.91 -6.55 -2.83
CA LEU A 90 -13.59 -7.75 -3.33
C LEU A 90 -15.04 -7.40 -3.63
N PRO A 91 -15.50 -7.43 -4.91
CA PRO A 91 -16.82 -6.90 -5.29
C PRO A 91 -17.99 -7.71 -4.74
N TRP A 92 -17.78 -8.99 -4.43
CA TRP A 92 -18.79 -9.87 -3.82
C TRP A 92 -18.89 -9.76 -2.30
N ARG A 93 -18.06 -8.94 -1.66
CA ARG A 93 -18.05 -8.69 -0.22
C ARG A 93 -18.57 -7.29 0.09
N THR A 94 -19.15 -7.14 1.28
CA THR A 94 -19.52 -5.81 1.81
C THR A 94 -18.28 -4.99 2.13
N ILE A 95 -18.46 -3.69 2.32
CA ILE A 95 -17.37 -2.78 2.80
C ILE A 95 -16.85 -3.26 4.15
N ALA A 96 -17.72 -3.66 5.07
CA ALA A 96 -17.31 -4.23 6.36
C ALA A 96 -16.41 -5.46 6.19
N ASP A 97 -16.79 -6.40 5.33
CA ASP A 97 -16.05 -7.64 5.11
C ASP A 97 -14.72 -7.40 4.38
N ASN A 98 -14.66 -6.40 3.52
CA ASN A 98 -13.41 -5.95 2.91
C ASN A 98 -12.46 -5.36 3.95
N ILE A 99 -12.95 -4.48 4.83
CA ILE A 99 -12.14 -3.83 5.87
C ILE A 99 -11.51 -4.87 6.81
N VAL A 100 -12.28 -5.84 7.27
CA VAL A 100 -11.79 -6.81 8.26
C VAL A 100 -11.06 -8.00 7.64
N LEU A 101 -11.00 -8.08 6.31
CA LEU A 101 -10.38 -9.19 5.59
C LEU A 101 -8.99 -9.57 6.12
N PRO A 102 -8.04 -8.63 6.33
CA PRO A 102 -6.72 -9.01 6.81
C PRO A 102 -6.74 -9.75 8.15
N LYS A 103 -7.54 -9.28 9.08
CA LYS A 103 -7.66 -9.92 10.42
C LYS A 103 -8.36 -11.26 10.37
N THR A 104 -9.41 -11.38 9.52
CA THR A 104 -10.15 -12.63 9.39
C THR A 104 -9.34 -13.73 8.72
N LEU A 105 -8.45 -13.38 7.78
CA LEU A 105 -7.49 -14.33 7.19
C LEU A 105 -6.50 -14.88 8.22
N HIS A 106 -6.20 -14.12 9.27
CA HIS A 106 -5.36 -14.55 10.40
C HIS A 106 -6.18 -15.15 11.56
N GLY A 107 -7.42 -15.60 11.31
CA GLY A 107 -8.23 -16.33 12.28
C GLY A 107 -9.03 -15.46 13.26
N THR A 108 -8.98 -14.12 13.16
CA THR A 108 -9.80 -13.26 14.03
C THR A 108 -11.27 -13.36 13.64
N ARG A 109 -12.16 -13.59 14.61
CA ARG A 109 -13.61 -13.60 14.37
C ARG A 109 -14.07 -12.24 13.81
N ARG A 110 -14.95 -12.25 12.79
CA ARG A 110 -15.45 -11.05 12.11
C ARG A 110 -15.91 -9.94 13.06
N GLN A 111 -16.68 -10.28 14.08
CA GLN A 111 -17.21 -9.32 15.04
C GLN A 111 -16.09 -8.63 15.84
N ALA A 112 -15.09 -9.38 16.29
CA ALA A 112 -13.93 -8.85 17.01
C ALA A 112 -13.08 -7.95 16.09
N ALA A 113 -12.88 -8.36 14.84
CA ALA A 113 -12.17 -7.56 13.84
C ALA A 113 -12.89 -6.23 13.56
N LEU A 114 -14.23 -6.23 13.41
CA LEU A 114 -15.00 -5.01 13.25
C LEU A 114 -14.91 -4.10 14.48
N LYS A 115 -15.00 -4.66 15.67
CA LYS A 115 -14.85 -3.89 16.92
C LYS A 115 -13.50 -3.19 17.00
N SER A 116 -12.43 -3.86 16.58
CA SER A 116 -11.09 -3.26 16.56
C SER A 116 -10.88 -2.19 15.47
N ALA A 117 -11.72 -2.15 14.44
CA ALA A 117 -11.65 -1.20 13.34
C ALA A 117 -12.60 0.01 13.52
N VAL A 118 -13.38 0.08 14.59
CA VAL A 118 -14.45 1.09 14.79
C VAL A 118 -13.93 2.52 14.70
N SER A 119 -12.77 2.83 15.29
CA SER A 119 -12.16 4.16 15.25
C SER A 119 -11.78 4.56 13.83
N ASP A 120 -11.13 3.66 13.09
CA ASP A 120 -10.66 3.93 11.73
C ASP A 120 -11.85 4.07 10.77
N ILE A 121 -12.86 3.21 10.92
CA ILE A 121 -14.13 3.28 10.16
C ILE A 121 -14.81 4.64 10.40
N ALA A 122 -14.85 5.10 11.65
CA ALA A 122 -15.47 6.36 11.99
C ALA A 122 -14.68 7.56 11.43
N ALA A 123 -13.35 7.56 11.61
CA ALA A 123 -12.46 8.59 11.10
C ALA A 123 -12.53 8.76 9.59
N CYS A 124 -12.74 7.64 8.86
CA CYS A 124 -12.90 7.64 7.42
C CYS A 124 -14.35 7.86 6.93
N GLY A 125 -15.32 8.08 7.82
CA GLY A 125 -16.73 8.34 7.47
C GLY A 125 -17.40 7.17 6.75
N LEU A 126 -17.15 5.93 7.20
CA LEU A 126 -17.62 4.71 6.54
C LEU A 126 -18.75 4.00 7.30
N ARG A 127 -19.24 4.54 8.45
CA ARG A 127 -20.21 3.86 9.31
C ARG A 127 -21.47 3.42 8.57
N ASP A 128 -22.04 4.31 7.76
CA ASP A 128 -23.27 4.07 7.04
C ASP A 128 -23.12 3.24 5.75
N LEU A 129 -21.87 2.90 5.42
CA LEU A 129 -21.53 2.16 4.20
C LEU A 129 -21.17 0.71 4.46
N LEU A 130 -21.09 0.28 5.72
CA LEU A 130 -20.56 -1.04 6.10
C LEU A 130 -21.27 -2.21 5.44
N ASN A 131 -22.57 -2.10 5.22
CA ASN A 131 -23.38 -3.16 4.62
C ASN A 131 -23.47 -3.05 3.08
N ARG A 132 -22.93 -1.99 2.49
CA ARG A 132 -22.90 -1.81 1.03
C ARG A 132 -21.82 -2.66 0.39
N ARG A 133 -22.00 -2.95 -0.91
CA ARG A 133 -20.96 -3.52 -1.76
C ARG A 133 -20.15 -2.42 -2.44
N PRO A 134 -18.94 -2.71 -2.95
CA PRO A 134 -18.10 -1.72 -3.61
C PRO A 134 -18.76 -1.01 -4.80
N ASP A 135 -19.61 -1.69 -5.55
CA ASP A 135 -20.36 -1.13 -6.70
C ASP A 135 -21.42 -0.10 -6.29
N GLU A 136 -21.88 -0.15 -5.03
CA GLU A 136 -22.82 0.81 -4.45
C GLU A 136 -22.14 2.04 -3.82
N CYS A 137 -20.80 2.14 -3.98
CA CYS A 137 -19.97 3.18 -3.35
C CYS A 137 -19.29 4.06 -4.41
N SER A 138 -19.12 5.34 -4.09
CA SER A 138 -18.30 6.24 -4.91
C SER A 138 -16.82 5.83 -4.89
N GLY A 139 -16.02 6.28 -5.88
CA GLY A 139 -14.58 6.01 -5.93
C GLY A 139 -13.85 6.42 -4.65
N GLY A 140 -14.15 7.63 -4.13
CA GLY A 140 -13.54 8.09 -2.88
C GLY A 140 -13.98 7.27 -1.64
N GLN A 141 -15.23 6.75 -1.62
CA GLN A 141 -15.68 5.85 -0.56
C GLN A 141 -14.93 4.51 -0.62
N ARG A 142 -14.74 3.95 -1.82
CA ARG A 142 -13.94 2.73 -2.01
C ARG A 142 -12.49 2.93 -1.61
N GLN A 143 -11.86 4.05 -1.98
CA GLN A 143 -10.48 4.35 -1.58
C GLN A 143 -10.32 4.44 -0.06
N ARG A 144 -11.25 5.14 0.64
CA ARG A 144 -11.24 5.17 2.11
C ARG A 144 -11.42 3.79 2.73
N ALA A 145 -12.27 2.94 2.15
CA ALA A 145 -12.43 1.56 2.62
C ALA A 145 -11.16 0.73 2.41
N ALA A 146 -10.47 0.89 1.28
CA ALA A 146 -9.18 0.26 1.00
C ALA A 146 -8.08 0.74 1.97
N LEU A 147 -8.07 2.03 2.29
CA LEU A 147 -7.16 2.59 3.32
C LEU A 147 -7.40 1.92 4.67
N VAL A 148 -8.66 1.89 5.15
CA VAL A 148 -8.99 1.25 6.43
C VAL A 148 -8.63 -0.24 6.40
N ARG A 149 -8.89 -0.97 5.30
CA ARG A 149 -8.45 -2.35 5.13
C ARG A 149 -6.94 -2.49 5.29
N THR A 150 -6.17 -1.58 4.70
CA THR A 150 -4.70 -1.59 4.80
C THR A 150 -4.23 -1.35 6.23
N LEU A 151 -4.84 -0.42 6.96
CA LEU A 151 -4.57 -0.19 8.38
C LEU A 151 -4.83 -1.45 9.23
N GLN A 152 -5.87 -2.23 8.90
CA GLN A 152 -6.19 -3.47 9.63
C GLN A 152 -5.17 -4.59 9.42
N THR A 153 -4.20 -4.46 8.52
CA THR A 153 -3.07 -5.39 8.41
C THR A 153 -2.19 -5.38 9.66
N GLY A 154 -2.18 -4.28 10.44
CA GLY A 154 -1.36 -4.12 11.64
C GLY A 154 0.15 -4.10 11.36
N LYS A 155 0.56 -3.83 10.12
CA LYS A 155 1.97 -3.85 9.74
C LYS A 155 2.70 -2.59 10.20
N PRO A 156 3.99 -2.71 10.55
CA PRO A 156 4.78 -1.60 11.08
C PRO A 156 5.13 -0.54 10.04
N LEU A 157 5.09 -0.88 8.76
CA LEU A 157 5.33 0.03 7.62
C LEU A 157 4.12 -0.02 6.69
N LEU A 158 3.59 1.16 6.34
CA LEU A 158 2.48 1.31 5.41
C LEU A 158 2.98 2.01 4.14
N LEU A 159 2.65 1.43 3.00
CA LEU A 159 2.88 1.99 1.66
C LEU A 159 1.53 2.40 1.08
N LEU A 160 1.37 3.67 0.75
CA LEU A 160 0.11 4.22 0.24
C LEU A 160 0.35 4.83 -1.14
N ASP A 161 -0.07 4.14 -2.19
CA ASP A 161 0.08 4.59 -3.58
C ASP A 161 -1.17 5.38 -4.00
N GLU A 162 -1.06 6.71 -4.05
CA GLU A 162 -2.13 7.66 -4.36
C GLU A 162 -3.42 7.46 -3.53
N PRO A 163 -3.34 7.44 -2.19
CA PRO A 163 -4.46 7.03 -1.33
C PRO A 163 -5.70 7.95 -1.42
N PHE A 164 -5.55 9.14 -2.00
CA PHE A 164 -6.62 10.13 -2.18
C PHE A 164 -6.80 10.56 -3.64
N GLY A 165 -6.13 9.89 -4.59
CA GLY A 165 -6.31 10.12 -6.01
C GLY A 165 -7.72 9.73 -6.44
N SER A 166 -8.44 10.59 -7.13
CA SER A 166 -9.68 10.17 -7.80
C SER A 166 -9.30 9.18 -8.89
N PRO A 167 -9.94 8.00 -8.98
CA PRO A 167 -9.74 7.14 -10.14
C PRO A 167 -10.12 7.95 -11.38
N THR A 168 -9.11 8.31 -12.18
CA THR A 168 -9.34 8.92 -13.48
C THR A 168 -10.11 7.89 -14.30
N THR A 169 -11.38 8.16 -14.53
CA THR A 169 -12.18 7.42 -15.51
C THR A 169 -11.42 7.53 -16.83
N PRO A 170 -11.04 6.43 -17.49
CA PRO A 170 -10.45 6.55 -18.82
C PRO A 170 -11.47 7.26 -19.70
N HIS A 171 -11.11 8.45 -20.18
CA HIS A 171 -11.89 9.12 -21.21
C HIS A 171 -11.96 8.15 -22.39
N LYS A 172 -13.13 7.59 -22.65
CA LYS A 172 -13.43 6.98 -23.94
C LYS A 172 -13.26 8.08 -24.99
N ILE A 173 -12.14 8.03 -25.69
CA ILE A 173 -11.97 8.77 -26.95
C ILE A 173 -12.99 8.11 -27.90
N ARG A 174 -13.97 8.88 -28.33
CA ARG A 174 -14.90 8.51 -29.41
C ARG A 174 -14.21 8.72 -30.75
#